data_e12b7067ce65e4065e4ab3608cc0fe63
#
_entry.id   e12b7067ce65e4065e4ab3608cc0fe63
#
_cell.length_a   1.000
_cell.length_b   1.000
_cell.length_c   1.000
_cell.angle_alpha   90.00
_cell.angle_beta   90.00
_cell.angle_gamma   90.00
#
_symmetry.space_group_name_H-M   'P 1'
#
loop_
_entity.id
_entity.type
_entity.pdbx_description
1 polymer ?
#
loop_
_entity_poly.entity_id
_entity_poly.type
_entity_poly.pdbx_seq_one_letter_code
_entity_poly.pdbx_strand_id
1 'polypeptide(L)'
;MEKFVIHGGKPLQGDVMIGGAKNAAVAILPATILAADKCIIENLPCISDVMASLQILSELGANIRMVSKSTYEIDTTHLDCTEVSNELSRQMRASYYFLGALLGRFGAGQVAMPGGCNLGPRPIDQHLKAFTALGAEDSVEYGMIRVKADHLTGAHIFFDTVSVGATMNAMLAAVMADGLTILENVAREPHVVDLANCLNMMGADVHGAGTDVIKIRGVKQLHGCSYSIIPDQIEAGSYMVGAAITGGDVTLHNVIPKHMEPITAKLRAAGCEVTEYDDAMRITRTGPIHPVKIKTMPHPGFPTDMQPLMTVLLTLADGTSIVTEGIWENRFRYVDELIRMGANIQVDGQVAVIEGVKKLYPAPLRALDLRAGAAMVMAALAADGVSEIDETAHIERGYENIVEKLQALGADIRRVEAPVRGLTRAI
;
A
#
# COMPACT_ATOMS: atom_id res chain seq x y z
N MET A 1 10.58 -2.37 -22.74
CA MET A 1 10.46 -2.24 -21.26
C MET A 1 10.83 -0.82 -20.89
N GLU A 2 10.05 -0.19 -20.01
CA GLU A 2 10.37 1.16 -19.55
C GLU A 2 11.38 1.10 -18.40
N LYS A 3 12.23 2.12 -18.31
CA LYS A 3 13.15 2.34 -17.19
C LYS A 3 13.16 3.81 -16.79
N PHE A 4 13.53 4.09 -15.55
CA PHE A 4 13.82 5.43 -15.09
C PHE A 4 15.31 5.72 -15.20
N VAL A 5 15.65 6.88 -15.77
CA VAL A 5 17.00 7.43 -15.78
C VAL A 5 17.01 8.65 -14.88
N ILE A 6 17.87 8.64 -13.87
CA ILE A 6 17.91 9.64 -12.82
C ILE A 6 19.33 10.21 -12.75
N HIS A 7 19.43 11.53 -12.86
CA HIS A 7 20.67 12.26 -12.60
C HIS A 7 20.54 12.90 -11.21
N GLY A 8 21.09 12.23 -10.20
CA GLY A 8 20.99 12.64 -8.82
C GLY A 8 21.97 13.74 -8.41
N GLY A 9 22.09 13.98 -7.11
CA GLY A 9 22.97 15.00 -6.53
C GLY A 9 22.35 16.39 -6.38
N LYS A 10 21.02 16.55 -6.66
CA LYS A 10 20.31 17.82 -6.48
C LYS A 10 19.31 17.71 -5.32
N PRO A 11 19.22 18.74 -4.44
CA PRO A 11 18.18 18.78 -3.41
C PRO A 11 16.79 18.87 -4.02
N LEU A 12 15.82 18.14 -3.47
CA LEU A 12 14.42 18.30 -3.81
C LEU A 12 13.86 19.56 -3.14
N GLN A 13 13.12 20.40 -3.88
CA GLN A 13 12.57 21.65 -3.38
C GLN A 13 11.18 21.91 -3.98
N GLY A 14 10.26 22.44 -3.17
CA GLY A 14 8.94 22.87 -3.63
C GLY A 14 7.80 22.11 -2.98
N ASP A 15 6.69 22.04 -3.69
CA ASP A 15 5.42 21.53 -3.20
C ASP A 15 5.01 20.27 -3.95
N VAL A 16 4.45 19.30 -3.23
CA VAL A 16 3.91 18.08 -3.83
C VAL A 16 2.52 17.76 -3.28
N MET A 17 1.58 17.42 -4.16
CA MET A 17 0.25 16.96 -3.80
C MET A 17 0.25 15.44 -3.63
N ILE A 18 -0.18 14.98 -2.47
CA ILE A 18 -0.27 13.55 -2.15
C ILE A 18 -1.61 13.01 -2.65
N GLY A 19 -1.56 11.87 -3.32
CA GLY A 19 -2.72 11.16 -3.84
C GLY A 19 -3.45 10.35 -2.77
N GLY A 20 -4.56 9.74 -3.16
CA GLY A 20 -5.32 8.86 -2.28
C GLY A 20 -4.57 7.59 -1.93
N ALA A 21 -4.84 7.05 -0.74
CA ALA A 21 -4.15 5.88 -0.21
C ALA A 21 -4.47 4.62 -1.03
N LYS A 22 -3.43 4.05 -1.66
CA LYS A 22 -3.54 2.78 -2.37
C LYS A 22 -4.21 1.69 -1.53
N ASN A 23 -3.76 1.52 -0.28
CA ASN A 23 -4.23 0.46 0.60
C ASN A 23 -5.69 0.64 1.04
N ALA A 24 -6.20 1.87 1.06
CA ALA A 24 -7.62 2.16 1.26
C ALA A 24 -8.42 1.88 -0.03
N ALA A 25 -7.95 2.37 -1.16
CA ALA A 25 -8.62 2.23 -2.46
C ALA A 25 -8.94 0.77 -2.81
N VAL A 26 -7.96 -0.13 -2.65
CA VAL A 26 -8.11 -1.56 -3.01
C VAL A 26 -9.08 -2.33 -2.11
N ALA A 27 -9.52 -1.76 -0.98
CA ALA A 27 -10.54 -2.34 -0.11
C ALA A 27 -11.89 -1.61 -0.26
N ILE A 28 -11.90 -0.29 -0.45
CA ILE A 28 -13.11 0.51 -0.63
C ILE A 28 -13.78 0.21 -1.98
N LEU A 29 -13.00 -0.04 -3.03
CA LEU A 29 -13.56 -0.41 -4.33
C LEU A 29 -14.39 -1.70 -4.26
N PRO A 30 -13.90 -2.83 -3.71
CA PRO A 30 -14.75 -4.01 -3.46
C PRO A 30 -15.94 -3.73 -2.53
N ALA A 31 -15.81 -2.83 -1.53
CA ALA A 31 -16.92 -2.48 -0.64
C ALA A 31 -18.14 -1.91 -1.39
N THR A 32 -17.94 -1.26 -2.53
CA THR A 32 -19.05 -0.74 -3.37
C THR A 32 -20.01 -1.84 -3.83
N ILE A 33 -19.54 -3.08 -3.94
CA ILE A 33 -20.37 -4.25 -4.25
C ILE A 33 -21.53 -4.39 -3.27
N LEU A 34 -21.29 -4.08 -1.99
CA LEU A 34 -22.28 -4.27 -0.91
C LEU A 34 -23.45 -3.28 -0.99
N ALA A 35 -23.27 -2.14 -1.66
CA ALA A 35 -24.30 -1.10 -1.79
C ALA A 35 -25.51 -1.53 -2.61
N ALA A 36 -25.32 -2.33 -3.67
CA ALA A 36 -26.31 -2.61 -4.71
C ALA A 36 -26.92 -1.32 -5.29
N ASP A 37 -26.12 -0.26 -5.41
CA ASP A 37 -26.51 1.11 -5.72
C ASP A 37 -25.30 1.85 -6.32
N LYS A 38 -25.43 3.17 -6.53
CA LYS A 38 -24.37 4.02 -7.05
C LYS A 38 -23.50 4.59 -5.94
N CYS A 39 -22.19 4.37 -6.04
CA CYS A 39 -21.20 5.01 -5.19
C CYS A 39 -20.36 6.00 -6.00
N ILE A 40 -20.06 7.16 -5.43
CA ILE A 40 -19.09 8.12 -5.97
C ILE A 40 -17.86 8.03 -5.08
N ILE A 41 -16.75 7.56 -5.63
CA ILE A 41 -15.49 7.43 -4.90
C ILE A 41 -14.50 8.47 -5.43
N GLU A 42 -14.06 9.33 -4.51
CA GLU A 42 -13.16 10.46 -4.77
C GLU A 42 -11.75 10.19 -4.26
N ASN A 43 -10.79 10.97 -4.74
CA ASN A 43 -9.38 10.86 -4.38
C ASN A 43 -8.78 9.47 -4.69
N LEU A 44 -9.29 8.77 -5.72
CA LEU A 44 -8.73 7.53 -6.21
C LEU A 44 -7.41 7.81 -6.95
N PRO A 45 -6.29 7.21 -6.57
CA PRO A 45 -5.04 7.39 -7.30
C PRO A 45 -5.08 6.63 -8.63
N CYS A 46 -4.57 7.24 -9.70
CA CYS A 46 -4.46 6.60 -11.00
C CYS A 46 -3.22 5.67 -11.04
N ILE A 47 -3.32 4.52 -10.39
CA ILE A 47 -2.29 3.48 -10.29
C ILE A 47 -2.83 2.14 -10.81
N SER A 48 -1.93 1.24 -11.24
CA SER A 48 -2.36 -0.01 -11.88
C SER A 48 -3.21 -0.91 -10.98
N ASP A 49 -2.97 -0.95 -9.66
CA ASP A 49 -3.78 -1.75 -8.74
C ASP A 49 -5.24 -1.21 -8.62
N VAL A 50 -5.44 0.11 -8.70
CA VAL A 50 -6.78 0.72 -8.74
C VAL A 50 -7.47 0.45 -10.07
N MET A 51 -6.75 0.58 -11.19
CA MET A 51 -7.31 0.28 -12.50
C MET A 51 -7.70 -1.20 -12.64
N ALA A 52 -6.89 -2.12 -12.11
CA ALA A 52 -7.24 -3.54 -12.05
C ALA A 52 -8.49 -3.80 -11.19
N SER A 53 -8.65 -3.11 -10.04
CA SER A 53 -9.86 -3.21 -9.21
C SER A 53 -11.10 -2.72 -9.96
N LEU A 54 -11.01 -1.60 -10.67
CA LEU A 54 -12.11 -1.08 -11.49
C LEU A 54 -12.45 -2.05 -12.64
N GLN A 55 -11.45 -2.66 -13.26
CA GLN A 55 -11.66 -3.65 -14.29
C GLN A 55 -12.35 -4.91 -13.74
N ILE A 56 -11.95 -5.40 -12.55
CA ILE A 56 -12.63 -6.51 -11.87
C ILE A 56 -14.12 -6.16 -11.64
N LEU A 57 -14.41 -4.97 -11.09
CA LEU A 57 -15.78 -4.52 -10.88
C LEU A 57 -16.59 -4.49 -12.19
N SER A 58 -15.98 -4.03 -13.29
CA SER A 58 -16.61 -4.03 -14.61
C SER A 58 -16.90 -5.45 -15.12
N GLU A 59 -15.96 -6.40 -14.94
CA GLU A 59 -16.19 -7.82 -15.31
C GLU A 59 -17.28 -8.48 -14.46
N LEU A 60 -17.44 -8.05 -13.21
CA LEU A 60 -18.54 -8.51 -12.34
C LEU A 60 -19.91 -7.91 -12.72
N GLY A 61 -19.95 -6.97 -13.68
CA GLY A 61 -21.18 -6.34 -14.17
C GLY A 61 -21.42 -4.92 -13.67
N ALA A 62 -20.48 -4.29 -12.97
CA ALA A 62 -20.62 -2.91 -12.54
C ALA A 62 -20.51 -1.94 -13.72
N ASN A 63 -21.34 -0.89 -13.72
CA ASN A 63 -21.21 0.22 -14.65
C ASN A 63 -20.31 1.31 -14.01
N ILE A 64 -19.17 1.59 -14.65
CA ILE A 64 -18.17 2.50 -14.13
C ILE A 64 -18.05 3.72 -15.03
N ARG A 65 -18.18 4.91 -14.45
CA ARG A 65 -18.04 6.19 -15.15
C ARG A 65 -16.99 7.05 -14.45
N MET A 66 -15.96 7.45 -15.17
CA MET A 66 -15.01 8.45 -14.70
C MET A 66 -15.67 9.83 -14.70
N VAL A 67 -15.79 10.45 -13.53
CA VAL A 67 -16.37 11.79 -13.31
C VAL A 67 -15.28 12.86 -13.42
N SER A 68 -14.11 12.58 -12.85
CA SER A 68 -12.91 13.41 -12.95
C SER A 68 -11.65 12.52 -12.94
N LYS A 69 -10.49 13.13 -13.00
CA LYS A 69 -9.19 12.38 -13.02
C LYS A 69 -9.03 11.41 -11.84
N SER A 70 -9.60 11.75 -10.67
CA SER A 70 -9.49 10.94 -9.43
C SER A 70 -10.84 10.58 -8.82
N THR A 71 -11.95 10.72 -9.57
CA THR A 71 -13.32 10.47 -9.09
C THR A 71 -14.04 9.54 -10.05
N TYR A 72 -14.60 8.47 -9.53
CA TYR A 72 -15.37 7.50 -10.29
C TYR A 72 -16.75 7.29 -9.68
N GLU A 73 -17.78 7.24 -10.53
CA GLU A 73 -19.11 6.74 -10.21
C GLU A 73 -19.13 5.24 -10.53
N ILE A 74 -19.49 4.44 -9.55
CA ILE A 74 -19.51 2.97 -9.62
C ILE A 74 -20.93 2.52 -9.30
N ASP A 75 -21.64 2.01 -10.29
CA ASP A 75 -23.00 1.49 -10.15
C ASP A 75 -22.95 -0.03 -10.10
N THR A 76 -23.24 -0.58 -8.94
CA THR A 76 -23.24 -2.03 -8.67
C THR A 76 -24.63 -2.63 -8.57
N THR A 77 -25.69 -1.91 -9.01
CA THR A 77 -27.09 -2.35 -8.93
C THR A 77 -27.29 -3.72 -9.58
N HIS A 78 -26.68 -3.95 -10.74
CA HIS A 78 -26.92 -5.12 -11.61
C HIS A 78 -25.68 -6.01 -11.76
N LEU A 79 -25.02 -6.34 -10.64
CA LEU A 79 -23.95 -7.37 -10.70
C LEU A 79 -24.55 -8.75 -10.93
N ASP A 80 -23.97 -9.52 -11.82
CA ASP A 80 -24.45 -10.84 -12.26
C ASP A 80 -23.41 -11.96 -12.09
N CYS A 81 -22.20 -11.64 -11.64
CA CYS A 81 -21.09 -12.57 -11.49
C CYS A 81 -20.51 -12.52 -10.08
N THR A 82 -20.11 -13.68 -9.54
CA THR A 82 -19.44 -13.84 -8.24
C THR A 82 -18.02 -14.40 -8.36
N GLU A 83 -17.51 -14.51 -9.58
CA GLU A 83 -16.21 -15.07 -9.90
C GLU A 83 -15.30 -13.98 -10.48
N VAL A 84 -14.18 -13.74 -9.83
CA VAL A 84 -13.13 -12.85 -10.36
C VAL A 84 -12.22 -13.67 -11.26
N SER A 85 -11.97 -13.18 -12.48
CA SER A 85 -11.13 -13.88 -13.46
C SER A 85 -9.72 -14.12 -12.91
N ASN A 86 -9.16 -15.29 -13.26
CA ASN A 86 -7.82 -15.68 -12.83
C ASN A 86 -6.73 -14.69 -13.32
N GLU A 87 -6.92 -14.14 -14.51
CA GLU A 87 -5.99 -13.18 -15.11
C GLU A 87 -5.90 -11.90 -14.27
N LEU A 88 -7.02 -11.27 -13.94
CA LEU A 88 -7.08 -10.05 -13.15
C LEU A 88 -6.69 -10.30 -11.68
N SER A 89 -7.12 -11.42 -11.11
CA SER A 89 -6.74 -11.79 -9.74
C SER A 89 -5.22 -11.88 -9.57
N ARG A 90 -4.48 -12.35 -10.57
CA ARG A 90 -3.02 -12.45 -10.52
C ARG A 90 -2.32 -11.11 -10.69
N GLN A 91 -2.93 -10.17 -11.40
CA GLN A 91 -2.36 -8.81 -11.59
C GLN A 91 -2.36 -8.00 -10.30
N MET A 92 -3.40 -8.20 -9.47
CA MET A 92 -3.57 -7.46 -8.23
C MET A 92 -3.68 -8.41 -7.02
N ARG A 93 -2.72 -8.29 -6.08
CA ARG A 93 -2.72 -9.11 -4.87
C ARG A 93 -3.89 -8.87 -3.93
N ALA A 94 -4.41 -7.65 -3.92
CA ALA A 94 -5.56 -7.26 -3.10
C ALA A 94 -6.89 -7.79 -3.63
N SER A 95 -6.89 -8.59 -4.73
CA SER A 95 -8.09 -9.22 -5.29
C SER A 95 -8.87 -10.06 -4.26
N TYR A 96 -8.21 -10.58 -3.23
CA TYR A 96 -8.89 -11.32 -2.16
C TYR A 96 -9.92 -10.49 -1.37
N TYR A 97 -9.87 -9.15 -1.40
CA TYR A 97 -10.93 -8.33 -0.79
C TYR A 97 -12.29 -8.49 -1.46
N PHE A 98 -12.29 -8.89 -2.72
CA PHE A 98 -13.52 -9.22 -3.42
C PHE A 98 -14.23 -10.43 -2.79
N LEU A 99 -13.51 -11.38 -2.15
CA LEU A 99 -14.14 -12.51 -1.46
C LEU A 99 -15.10 -12.06 -0.36
N GLY A 100 -14.67 -11.15 0.52
CA GLY A 100 -15.51 -10.66 1.62
C GLY A 100 -16.72 -9.88 1.12
N ALA A 101 -16.55 -9.04 0.11
CA ALA A 101 -17.64 -8.27 -0.47
C ALA A 101 -18.66 -9.15 -1.23
N LEU A 102 -18.19 -10.09 -2.05
CA LEU A 102 -19.04 -11.01 -2.77
C LEU A 102 -19.76 -11.97 -1.81
N LEU A 103 -19.07 -12.49 -0.79
CA LEU A 103 -19.66 -13.33 0.25
C LEU A 103 -20.75 -12.57 1.01
N GLY A 104 -20.48 -11.32 1.40
CA GLY A 104 -21.45 -10.48 2.09
C GLY A 104 -22.72 -10.21 1.29
N ARG A 105 -22.59 -9.92 -0.01
CA ARG A 105 -23.75 -9.59 -0.85
C ARG A 105 -24.48 -10.81 -1.42
N PHE A 106 -23.74 -11.82 -1.91
CA PHE A 106 -24.29 -12.95 -2.69
C PHE A 106 -24.24 -14.28 -1.96
N GLY A 107 -23.62 -14.35 -0.78
CA GLY A 107 -23.36 -15.61 -0.07
C GLY A 107 -22.34 -16.50 -0.80
N ALA A 108 -21.65 -16.00 -1.83
CA ALA A 108 -20.65 -16.76 -2.56
C ALA A 108 -19.61 -15.83 -3.21
N GLY A 109 -18.37 -16.29 -3.30
CA GLY A 109 -17.30 -15.59 -4.00
C GLY A 109 -16.16 -16.52 -4.41
N GLN A 110 -15.54 -16.24 -5.55
CA GLN A 110 -14.39 -16.97 -6.05
C GLN A 110 -13.33 -16.02 -6.56
N VAL A 111 -12.08 -16.22 -6.09
CA VAL A 111 -10.91 -15.44 -6.50
C VAL A 111 -9.71 -16.36 -6.65
N ALA A 112 -8.82 -16.09 -7.59
CA ALA A 112 -7.58 -16.85 -7.66
C ALA A 112 -6.71 -16.62 -6.43
N MET A 113 -6.00 -17.65 -6.00
CA MET A 113 -5.03 -17.54 -4.94
C MET A 113 -4.00 -16.47 -5.31
N PRO A 114 -3.76 -15.47 -4.45
CA PRO A 114 -2.80 -14.41 -4.77
C PRO A 114 -1.43 -15.02 -5.02
N GLY A 115 -0.84 -14.69 -6.16
CA GLY A 115 0.50 -15.15 -6.51
C GLY A 115 1.51 -14.78 -5.43
N GLY A 116 2.55 -15.60 -5.26
CA GLY A 116 3.63 -15.35 -4.31
C GLY A 116 4.26 -13.98 -4.53
N CYS A 117 4.57 -13.29 -3.45
CA CYS A 117 5.38 -12.07 -3.47
C CYS A 117 6.83 -12.42 -3.23
N ASN A 118 7.71 -11.60 -3.78
CA ASN A 118 9.13 -11.63 -3.42
C ASN A 118 9.39 -11.42 -1.92
N LEU A 119 8.38 -10.99 -1.15
CA LEU A 119 8.44 -10.75 0.30
C LEU A 119 8.09 -11.99 1.16
N GLY A 120 7.67 -13.09 0.56
CA GLY A 120 7.29 -14.32 1.25
C GLY A 120 5.84 -14.76 1.00
N PRO A 121 5.45 -15.93 1.55
CA PRO A 121 4.09 -16.43 1.45
C PRO A 121 3.12 -15.46 2.14
N ARG A 122 1.92 -15.28 1.57
CA ARG A 122 0.83 -14.56 2.21
C ARG A 122 -0.26 -15.56 2.58
N PRO A 123 -0.27 -16.08 3.80
CA PRO A 123 -1.29 -16.99 4.23
C PRO A 123 -2.65 -16.29 4.23
N ILE A 124 -3.67 -17.00 3.76
CA ILE A 124 -5.09 -16.55 3.78
C ILE A 124 -5.87 -17.20 4.90
N ASP A 125 -5.19 -17.94 5.77
CA ASP A 125 -5.77 -18.69 6.87
C ASP A 125 -6.64 -17.84 7.78
N GLN A 126 -6.19 -16.63 8.15
CA GLN A 126 -6.97 -15.72 8.98
C GLN A 126 -8.21 -15.16 8.25
N HIS A 127 -8.16 -15.01 6.92
CA HIS A 127 -9.32 -14.64 6.12
C HIS A 127 -10.37 -15.76 6.15
N LEU A 128 -9.95 -17.00 5.85
CA LEU A 128 -10.82 -18.17 5.83
C LEU A 128 -11.37 -18.46 7.22
N LYS A 129 -10.54 -18.36 8.28
CA LYS A 129 -10.97 -18.46 9.68
C LYS A 129 -12.15 -17.50 9.97
N ALA A 130 -12.05 -16.24 9.53
CA ALA A 130 -13.11 -15.27 9.71
C ALA A 130 -14.39 -15.66 8.96
N PHE A 131 -14.28 -16.06 7.70
CA PHE A 131 -15.44 -16.49 6.91
C PHE A 131 -16.11 -17.72 7.47
N THR A 132 -15.33 -18.74 7.87
CA THR A 132 -15.85 -19.96 8.51
C THR A 132 -16.56 -19.64 9.82
N ALA A 133 -16.02 -18.74 10.64
CA ALA A 133 -16.66 -18.30 11.87
C ALA A 133 -18.01 -17.59 11.64
N LEU A 134 -18.16 -16.88 10.51
CA LEU A 134 -19.42 -16.26 10.06
C LEU A 134 -20.40 -17.27 9.45
N GLY A 135 -20.02 -18.57 9.30
CA GLY A 135 -20.86 -19.65 8.79
C GLY A 135 -20.62 -19.98 7.31
N ALA A 136 -19.55 -19.48 6.70
CA ALA A 136 -19.21 -19.86 5.33
C ALA A 136 -18.39 -21.15 5.28
N GLU A 137 -18.57 -21.91 4.20
CA GLU A 137 -17.69 -22.99 3.78
C GLU A 137 -16.64 -22.43 2.81
N ASP A 138 -15.42 -22.93 2.92
CA ASP A 138 -14.33 -22.57 2.01
C ASP A 138 -13.68 -23.78 1.38
N SER A 139 -13.15 -23.60 0.16
CA SER A 139 -12.27 -24.56 -0.49
C SER A 139 -11.18 -23.87 -1.29
N VAL A 140 -10.03 -24.52 -1.38
CA VAL A 140 -8.90 -24.08 -2.20
C VAL A 140 -8.59 -25.20 -3.20
N GLU A 141 -9.02 -25.02 -4.44
CA GLU A 141 -8.85 -26.01 -5.50
C GLU A 141 -8.36 -25.35 -6.78
N TYR A 142 -7.47 -26.02 -7.48
CA TYR A 142 -6.90 -25.55 -8.76
C TYR A 142 -6.32 -24.10 -8.71
N GLY A 143 -5.85 -23.68 -7.54
CA GLY A 143 -5.33 -22.32 -7.34
C GLY A 143 -6.43 -21.25 -7.21
N MET A 144 -7.68 -21.66 -7.00
CA MET A 144 -8.82 -20.77 -6.72
C MET A 144 -9.28 -20.93 -5.29
N ILE A 145 -9.59 -19.82 -4.65
CA ILE A 145 -10.26 -19.76 -3.34
C ILE A 145 -11.74 -19.58 -3.62
N ARG A 146 -12.56 -20.46 -3.06
CA ARG A 146 -14.02 -20.38 -3.10
C ARG A 146 -14.55 -20.26 -1.70
N VAL A 147 -15.54 -19.39 -1.51
CA VAL A 147 -16.28 -19.23 -0.27
C VAL A 147 -17.75 -19.24 -0.56
N LYS A 148 -18.54 -19.90 0.30
CA LYS A 148 -19.99 -19.99 0.15
C LYS A 148 -20.65 -20.07 1.49
N ALA A 149 -21.79 -19.39 1.65
CA ALA A 149 -22.67 -19.47 2.82
C ALA A 149 -24.12 -19.35 2.36
N ASP A 150 -25.00 -20.18 2.88
CA ASP A 150 -26.45 -20.00 2.68
C ASP A 150 -26.94 -18.81 3.51
N HIS A 151 -26.29 -18.57 4.65
CA HIS A 151 -26.60 -17.48 5.58
C HIS A 151 -25.38 -17.12 6.42
N LEU A 152 -25.06 -15.83 6.51
CA LEU A 152 -24.00 -15.35 7.38
C LEU A 152 -24.56 -14.94 8.75
N THR A 153 -23.91 -15.38 9.80
CA THR A 153 -24.30 -15.09 11.18
C THR A 153 -23.13 -14.44 11.93
N GLY A 154 -23.43 -13.40 12.69
CA GLY A 154 -22.44 -12.70 13.51
C GLY A 154 -21.75 -13.63 14.50
N ALA A 155 -20.46 -13.45 14.70
CA ALA A 155 -19.60 -14.31 15.50
C ALA A 155 -18.57 -13.53 16.32
N HIS A 156 -18.00 -14.17 17.34
CA HIS A 156 -16.83 -13.67 18.03
C HIS A 156 -15.58 -14.28 17.40
N ILE A 157 -14.72 -13.44 16.81
CA ILE A 157 -13.57 -13.86 16.02
C ILE A 157 -12.30 -13.25 16.59
N PHE A 158 -11.41 -14.08 17.10
CA PHE A 158 -10.08 -13.69 17.54
C PHE A 158 -9.06 -14.04 16.48
N PHE A 159 -8.31 -13.06 15.97
CA PHE A 159 -7.22 -13.29 15.00
C PHE A 159 -5.95 -13.73 15.75
N ASP A 160 -5.33 -14.83 15.29
CA ASP A 160 -4.09 -15.35 15.89
C ASP A 160 -2.91 -14.41 15.68
N THR A 161 -2.96 -13.68 14.55
CA THR A 161 -1.99 -12.64 14.21
C THR A 161 -2.71 -11.41 13.68
N VAL A 162 -2.19 -10.22 13.98
CA VAL A 162 -2.71 -8.98 13.42
C VAL A 162 -2.52 -9.00 11.90
N SER A 163 -3.62 -8.97 11.17
CA SER A 163 -3.64 -9.00 9.70
C SER A 163 -4.58 -7.93 9.15
N VAL A 164 -4.02 -6.95 8.43
CA VAL A 164 -4.79 -5.92 7.74
C VAL A 164 -5.79 -6.56 6.77
N GLY A 165 -5.30 -7.49 5.94
CA GLY A 165 -6.11 -8.14 4.93
C GLY A 165 -7.29 -8.91 5.55
N ALA A 166 -7.04 -9.73 6.56
CA ALA A 166 -8.08 -10.52 7.23
C ALA A 166 -9.09 -9.61 7.96
N THR A 167 -8.63 -8.56 8.64
CA THR A 167 -9.50 -7.58 9.30
C THR A 167 -10.46 -6.94 8.31
N MET A 168 -9.96 -6.37 7.22
CA MET A 168 -10.79 -5.69 6.22
C MET A 168 -11.74 -6.66 5.51
N ASN A 169 -11.28 -7.86 5.19
CA ASN A 169 -12.09 -8.87 4.51
C ASN A 169 -13.21 -9.40 5.43
N ALA A 170 -12.91 -9.60 6.72
CA ALA A 170 -13.92 -9.95 7.72
C ALA A 170 -14.97 -8.83 7.89
N MET A 171 -14.54 -7.56 7.88
CA MET A 171 -15.46 -6.41 7.95
C MET A 171 -16.42 -6.40 6.76
N LEU A 172 -15.91 -6.61 5.52
CA LEU A 172 -16.72 -6.64 4.30
C LEU A 172 -17.81 -7.72 4.33
N ALA A 173 -17.52 -8.89 4.89
CA ALA A 173 -18.52 -9.95 5.04
C ALA A 173 -19.46 -9.71 6.23
N ALA A 174 -18.93 -9.28 7.38
CA ALA A 174 -19.66 -9.16 8.64
C ALA A 174 -20.73 -8.06 8.62
N VAL A 175 -20.58 -7.00 7.81
CA VAL A 175 -21.60 -5.93 7.71
C VAL A 175 -22.95 -6.43 7.19
N MET A 176 -22.96 -7.60 6.53
CA MET A 176 -24.17 -8.25 6.03
C MET A 176 -24.58 -9.49 6.82
N ALA A 177 -23.82 -9.88 7.87
CA ALA A 177 -24.12 -11.05 8.68
C ALA A 177 -25.20 -10.74 9.74
N ASP A 178 -26.14 -11.64 9.94
CA ASP A 178 -27.20 -11.43 10.95
C ASP A 178 -26.63 -11.44 12.37
N GLY A 179 -26.92 -10.39 13.13
CA GLY A 179 -26.52 -10.25 14.52
C GLY A 179 -25.28 -9.41 14.75
N LEU A 180 -24.53 -9.71 15.80
CA LEU A 180 -23.33 -8.96 16.22
C LEU A 180 -22.07 -9.79 15.94
N THR A 181 -21.15 -9.20 15.20
CA THR A 181 -19.78 -9.71 15.03
C THR A 181 -18.82 -8.90 15.91
N ILE A 182 -17.94 -9.59 16.62
CA ILE A 182 -16.86 -8.99 17.39
C ILE A 182 -15.55 -9.54 16.84
N LEU A 183 -14.72 -8.65 16.29
CA LEU A 183 -13.38 -8.97 15.81
C LEU A 183 -12.36 -8.49 16.84
N GLU A 184 -11.50 -9.38 17.33
CA GLU A 184 -10.45 -9.08 18.29
C GLU A 184 -9.05 -9.33 17.72
N ASN A 185 -8.06 -8.63 18.25
CA ASN A 185 -6.68 -8.61 17.74
C ASN A 185 -6.60 -8.16 16.27
N VAL A 186 -7.40 -7.15 15.94
CA VAL A 186 -7.51 -6.59 14.59
C VAL A 186 -6.38 -5.62 14.25
N ALA A 187 -6.21 -5.38 12.96
CA ALA A 187 -5.36 -4.32 12.44
C ALA A 187 -5.98 -2.93 12.72
N ARG A 188 -5.14 -1.93 13.00
CA ARG A 188 -5.53 -0.58 13.44
C ARG A 188 -5.12 0.51 12.46
N GLU A 189 -4.55 0.14 11.33
CA GLU A 189 -4.02 1.02 10.31
C GLU A 189 -5.08 2.04 9.82
N PRO A 190 -4.68 3.27 9.45
CA PRO A 190 -5.60 4.31 9.00
C PRO A 190 -6.57 3.87 7.90
N HIS A 191 -6.11 3.03 6.96
CA HIS A 191 -6.96 2.52 5.88
C HIS A 191 -7.99 1.47 6.34
N VAL A 192 -7.82 0.83 7.52
CA VAL A 192 -8.86 0.01 8.16
C VAL A 192 -9.97 0.91 8.71
N VAL A 193 -9.59 2.01 9.33
CA VAL A 193 -10.54 3.04 9.81
C VAL A 193 -11.28 3.67 8.63
N ASP A 194 -10.58 3.93 7.54
CA ASP A 194 -11.15 4.51 6.32
C ASP A 194 -12.22 3.58 5.70
N LEU A 195 -11.94 2.27 5.63
CA LEU A 195 -12.94 1.29 5.20
C LEU A 195 -14.17 1.29 6.13
N ALA A 196 -13.98 1.32 7.45
CA ALA A 196 -15.07 1.37 8.41
C ALA A 196 -15.94 2.63 8.22
N ASN A 197 -15.31 3.78 7.99
CA ASN A 197 -16.00 5.04 7.73
C ASN A 197 -16.81 4.99 6.42
N CYS A 198 -16.21 4.42 5.35
CA CYS A 198 -16.91 4.23 4.08
C CYS A 198 -18.14 3.30 4.25
N LEU A 199 -17.98 2.16 4.92
CA LEU A 199 -19.08 1.24 5.21
C LEU A 199 -20.18 1.91 6.04
N ASN A 200 -19.82 2.68 7.07
CA ASN A 200 -20.80 3.44 7.87
C ASN A 200 -21.51 4.53 7.04
N MET A 201 -20.79 5.18 6.10
CA MET A 201 -21.43 6.11 5.16
C MET A 201 -22.42 5.40 4.23
N MET A 202 -22.22 4.11 3.94
CA MET A 202 -23.15 3.26 3.19
C MET A 202 -24.31 2.72 4.05
N GLY A 203 -24.35 3.01 5.36
CA GLY A 203 -25.41 2.58 6.28
C GLY A 203 -25.06 1.36 7.12
N ALA A 204 -23.80 0.94 7.19
CA ALA A 204 -23.34 -0.09 8.12
C ALA A 204 -23.29 0.42 9.56
N ASP A 205 -23.14 -0.52 10.50
CA ASP A 205 -23.01 -0.25 11.96
C ASP A 205 -21.68 -0.86 12.44
N VAL A 206 -20.56 -0.13 12.16
CA VAL A 206 -19.20 -0.56 12.50
C VAL A 206 -18.60 0.38 13.53
N HIS A 207 -18.15 -0.15 14.66
CA HIS A 207 -17.54 0.59 15.75
C HIS A 207 -16.20 0.01 16.18
N GLY A 208 -15.31 0.85 16.70
CA GLY A 208 -14.03 0.47 17.28
C GLY A 208 -12.88 0.32 16.27
N ALA A 209 -13.07 0.64 14.97
CA ALA A 209 -11.98 0.70 14.04
C ALA A 209 -10.88 1.67 14.51
N GLY A 210 -9.60 1.27 14.39
CA GLY A 210 -8.46 2.00 14.97
C GLY A 210 -8.11 1.53 16.40
N THR A 211 -8.93 0.66 17.03
CA THR A 211 -8.59 -0.04 18.26
C THR A 211 -8.31 -1.53 17.98
N ASP A 212 -8.02 -2.30 19.00
CA ASP A 212 -7.77 -3.75 18.88
C ASP A 212 -9.06 -4.61 18.79
N VAL A 213 -10.24 -3.97 18.92
CA VAL A 213 -11.54 -4.63 18.83
C VAL A 213 -12.48 -3.85 17.93
N ILE A 214 -13.03 -4.52 16.91
CA ILE A 214 -14.07 -3.97 16.05
C ILE A 214 -15.39 -4.72 16.31
N LYS A 215 -16.47 -3.97 16.50
CA LYS A 215 -17.83 -4.49 16.67
C LYS A 215 -18.65 -4.08 15.45
N ILE A 216 -19.32 -5.06 14.85
CA ILE A 216 -20.11 -4.88 13.64
C ILE A 216 -21.48 -5.49 13.88
N ARG A 217 -22.52 -4.66 13.81
CA ARG A 217 -23.89 -5.16 13.77
C ARG A 217 -24.32 -5.24 12.32
N GLY A 218 -24.58 -6.43 11.85
CA GLY A 218 -24.98 -6.64 10.47
C GLY A 218 -26.30 -5.95 10.14
N VAL A 219 -26.44 -5.49 8.91
CA VAL A 219 -27.61 -4.80 8.39
C VAL A 219 -28.19 -5.56 7.20
N LYS A 220 -29.49 -5.37 6.94
CA LYS A 220 -30.16 -6.06 5.85
C LYS A 220 -29.81 -5.50 4.47
N GLN A 221 -29.44 -4.22 4.41
CA GLN A 221 -29.17 -3.53 3.16
C GLN A 221 -28.22 -2.35 3.44
N LEU A 222 -27.29 -2.15 2.54
CA LEU A 222 -26.46 -0.95 2.41
C LEU A 222 -26.95 -0.14 1.20
N HIS A 223 -26.56 1.13 1.14
CA HIS A 223 -26.91 2.04 0.06
C HIS A 223 -25.67 2.71 -0.51
N GLY A 224 -25.80 3.38 -1.66
CA GLY A 224 -24.75 4.16 -2.27
C GLY A 224 -24.31 5.36 -1.42
N CYS A 225 -23.09 5.79 -1.64
CA CYS A 225 -22.52 6.94 -0.94
C CYS A 225 -21.61 7.78 -1.86
N SER A 226 -21.29 8.99 -1.41
CA SER A 226 -20.14 9.74 -1.91
C SER A 226 -19.05 9.72 -0.83
N TYR A 227 -17.87 9.22 -1.18
CA TYR A 227 -16.79 9.01 -0.23
C TYR A 227 -15.44 9.40 -0.80
N SER A 228 -14.67 10.19 -0.06
CA SER A 228 -13.31 10.56 -0.43
C SER A 228 -12.30 9.73 0.37
N ILE A 229 -11.44 9.01 -0.33
CA ILE A 229 -10.39 8.18 0.26
C ILE A 229 -9.34 9.04 0.94
N ILE A 230 -8.83 8.60 2.09
CA ILE A 230 -7.74 9.28 2.81
C ILE A 230 -6.47 9.38 1.94
N PRO A 231 -5.63 10.41 2.14
CA PRO A 231 -4.34 10.52 1.46
C PRO A 231 -3.37 9.43 1.88
N ASP A 232 -2.43 9.08 0.96
CA ASP A 232 -1.47 8.00 1.17
C ASP A 232 -0.29 8.44 2.05
N GLN A 233 -0.27 7.96 3.29
CA GLN A 233 0.83 8.19 4.24
C GLN A 233 2.18 7.64 3.77
N ILE A 234 2.18 6.58 2.95
CA ILE A 234 3.43 5.95 2.47
C ILE A 234 3.99 6.74 1.29
N GLU A 235 3.14 7.22 0.39
CA GLU A 235 3.55 8.16 -0.64
C GLU A 235 4.14 9.43 0.00
N ALA A 236 3.43 10.02 0.97
CA ALA A 236 3.90 11.19 1.72
C ALA A 236 5.26 10.94 2.38
N GLY A 237 5.39 9.84 3.12
CA GLY A 237 6.66 9.44 3.75
C GLY A 237 7.79 9.24 2.75
N SER A 238 7.49 8.75 1.55
CA SER A 238 8.49 8.56 0.48
C SER A 238 9.08 9.89 0.01
N TYR A 239 8.24 10.91 -0.23
CA TYR A 239 8.72 12.25 -0.58
C TYR A 239 9.45 12.93 0.58
N MET A 240 9.02 12.69 1.83
CA MET A 240 9.75 13.16 3.01
C MET A 240 11.15 12.55 3.07
N VAL A 241 11.30 11.26 2.81
CA VAL A 241 12.62 10.61 2.75
C VAL A 241 13.44 11.17 1.58
N GLY A 242 12.82 11.40 0.42
CA GLY A 242 13.48 12.02 -0.73
C GLY A 242 14.04 13.41 -0.41
N ALA A 243 13.25 14.27 0.24
CA ALA A 243 13.73 15.57 0.74
C ALA A 243 14.86 15.41 1.76
N ALA A 244 14.68 14.51 2.73
CA ALA A 244 15.67 14.26 3.77
C ALA A 244 17.01 13.80 3.20
N ILE A 245 17.03 12.82 2.30
CA ILE A 245 18.28 12.24 1.79
C ILE A 245 19.03 13.19 0.85
N THR A 246 18.31 14.03 0.11
CA THR A 246 18.90 15.01 -0.82
C THR A 246 19.27 16.34 -0.17
N GLY A 247 18.94 16.54 1.14
CA GLY A 247 19.15 17.84 1.81
C GLY A 247 18.20 18.92 1.28
N GLY A 248 16.97 18.53 1.00
CA GLY A 248 15.95 19.35 0.37
C GLY A 248 15.03 20.07 1.35
N ASP A 249 14.04 20.76 0.77
CA ASP A 249 12.97 21.50 1.45
C ASP A 249 11.66 21.30 0.66
N VAL A 250 10.79 20.42 1.19
CA VAL A 250 9.57 20.02 0.49
C VAL A 250 8.37 20.20 1.40
N THR A 251 7.32 20.81 0.84
CA THR A 251 5.98 20.87 1.44
C THR A 251 5.07 19.86 0.78
N LEU A 252 4.46 19.00 1.58
CA LEU A 252 3.49 18.01 1.15
C LEU A 252 2.09 18.53 1.48
N HIS A 253 1.21 18.57 0.48
CA HIS A 253 -0.21 18.94 0.62
C HIS A 253 -1.10 17.70 0.56
N ASN A 254 -2.31 17.81 1.07
CA ASN A 254 -3.26 16.69 1.19
C ASN A 254 -2.64 15.55 2.00
N VAL A 255 -2.29 15.82 3.25
CA VAL A 255 -1.81 14.83 4.21
C VAL A 255 -2.59 14.93 5.51
N ILE A 256 -2.70 13.84 6.23
CA ILE A 256 -3.24 13.81 7.59
C ILE A 256 -2.06 13.65 8.54
N PRO A 257 -1.60 14.72 9.23
CA PRO A 257 -0.38 14.67 10.06
C PRO A 257 -0.41 13.55 11.09
N LYS A 258 -1.58 13.27 11.67
CA LYS A 258 -1.79 12.18 12.63
C LYS A 258 -1.39 10.81 12.09
N HIS A 259 -1.60 10.55 10.80
CA HIS A 259 -1.21 9.30 10.16
C HIS A 259 0.31 9.19 9.96
N MET A 260 1.02 10.33 9.99
CA MET A 260 2.46 10.40 9.73
C MET A 260 3.32 10.28 11.00
N GLU A 261 2.74 10.30 12.19
CA GLU A 261 3.48 10.33 13.47
C GLU A 261 4.62 9.30 13.59
N PRO A 262 4.42 8.00 13.25
CA PRO A 262 5.50 7.02 13.34
C PRO A 262 6.68 7.32 12.41
N ILE A 263 6.38 7.91 11.24
CA ILE A 263 7.37 8.26 10.20
C ILE A 263 8.11 9.54 10.59
N THR A 264 7.37 10.59 10.95
CA THR A 264 7.95 11.90 11.32
C THR A 264 8.79 11.83 12.57
N ALA A 265 8.41 11.01 13.55
CA ALA A 265 9.22 10.78 14.74
C ALA A 265 10.62 10.24 14.40
N LYS A 266 10.72 9.32 13.42
CA LYS A 266 12.00 8.77 12.97
C LYS A 266 12.78 9.73 12.10
N LEU A 267 12.11 10.53 11.26
CA LEU A 267 12.76 11.58 10.47
C LEU A 267 13.33 12.70 11.36
N ARG A 268 12.57 13.12 12.39
CA ARG A 268 13.09 14.07 13.41
C ARG A 268 14.30 13.50 14.16
N ALA A 269 14.24 12.24 14.56
CA ALA A 269 15.37 11.55 15.19
C ALA A 269 16.59 11.44 14.26
N ALA A 270 16.37 11.36 12.95
CA ALA A 270 17.42 11.37 11.93
C ALA A 270 17.96 12.77 11.63
N GLY A 271 17.49 13.83 12.32
CA GLY A 271 18.00 15.20 12.17
C GLY A 271 17.21 16.07 11.18
N CYS A 272 16.02 15.65 10.78
CA CYS A 272 15.15 16.47 9.95
C CYS A 272 14.25 17.39 10.79
N GLU A 273 13.99 18.58 10.28
CA GLU A 273 12.94 19.47 10.80
C GLU A 273 11.63 19.15 10.08
N VAL A 274 10.57 18.89 10.84
CA VAL A 274 9.23 18.62 10.30
C VAL A 274 8.25 19.58 10.95
N THR A 275 7.62 20.42 10.13
CA THR A 275 6.54 21.32 10.53
C THR A 275 5.21 20.75 10.07
N GLU A 276 4.22 20.74 10.96
CA GLU A 276 2.86 20.24 10.69
C GLU A 276 1.89 21.42 10.58
N TYR A 277 1.01 21.34 9.58
CA TYR A 277 -0.13 22.23 9.37
C TYR A 277 -1.42 21.38 9.40
N ASP A 278 -2.58 21.96 9.15
CA ASP A 278 -3.86 21.24 9.24
C ASP A 278 -3.95 20.07 8.24
N ASP A 279 -3.58 20.31 6.97
CA ASP A 279 -3.64 19.34 5.87
C ASP A 279 -2.34 19.28 5.05
N ALA A 280 -1.26 19.84 5.59
CA ALA A 280 0.05 19.89 4.95
C ALA A 280 1.17 19.62 5.95
N MET A 281 2.33 19.23 5.43
CA MET A 281 3.55 19.03 6.21
C MET A 281 4.75 19.52 5.42
N ARG A 282 5.69 20.20 6.08
CA ARG A 282 6.97 20.61 5.49
C ARG A 282 8.11 19.86 6.16
N ILE A 283 9.03 19.36 5.35
CA ILE A 283 10.26 18.74 5.81
C ILE A 283 11.47 19.46 5.23
N THR A 284 12.45 19.73 6.10
CA THR A 284 13.76 20.28 5.72
C THR A 284 14.88 19.51 6.40
N ARG A 285 16.02 19.43 5.73
CA ARG A 285 17.25 18.93 6.34
C ARG A 285 18.46 19.76 5.90
N THR A 286 19.11 20.39 6.83
CA THR A 286 20.32 21.22 6.61
C THR A 286 21.57 20.63 7.26
N GLY A 287 21.39 19.74 8.25
CA GLY A 287 22.46 19.09 9.00
C GLY A 287 22.79 17.66 8.54
N PRO A 288 23.68 16.96 9.26
CA PRO A 288 23.97 15.55 9.03
C PRO A 288 22.75 14.68 9.31
N ILE A 289 22.74 13.49 8.72
CA ILE A 289 21.75 12.45 9.05
C ILE A 289 22.27 11.70 10.27
N HIS A 290 21.47 11.65 11.35
CA HIS A 290 21.82 10.93 12.55
C HIS A 290 21.42 9.46 12.47
N PRO A 291 22.18 8.54 13.09
CA PRO A 291 21.83 7.13 13.13
C PRO A 291 20.57 6.90 13.98
N VAL A 292 19.70 6.03 13.52
CA VAL A 292 18.41 5.72 14.16
C VAL A 292 18.18 4.22 14.26
N LYS A 293 17.55 3.78 15.35
CA LYS A 293 17.01 2.42 15.48
C LYS A 293 15.55 2.41 15.04
N ILE A 294 15.23 1.51 14.11
CA ILE A 294 13.89 1.29 13.58
C ILE A 294 13.48 -0.16 13.84
N LYS A 295 12.24 -0.35 14.27
CA LYS A 295 11.59 -1.66 14.32
C LYS A 295 10.22 -1.51 13.67
N THR A 296 9.96 -2.28 12.61
CA THR A 296 8.64 -2.29 11.99
C THR A 296 7.66 -3.08 12.88
N MET A 297 6.46 -2.54 13.02
CA MET A 297 5.40 -3.10 13.86
C MET A 297 4.04 -2.75 13.26
N PRO A 298 2.97 -3.52 13.57
CA PRO A 298 1.60 -3.07 13.28
C PRO A 298 1.33 -1.67 13.82
N HIS A 299 0.42 -0.95 13.15
CA HIS A 299 0.05 0.41 13.58
C HIS A 299 -0.41 0.46 15.07
N PRO A 300 0.01 1.48 15.86
CA PRO A 300 0.70 2.70 15.49
C PRO A 300 2.24 2.62 15.47
N GLY A 301 2.81 1.44 15.34
CA GLY A 301 4.25 1.28 15.16
C GLY A 301 4.74 1.75 13.79
N PHE A 302 6.07 1.69 13.58
CA PHE A 302 6.67 2.09 12.33
C PHE A 302 6.24 1.16 11.18
N PRO A 303 5.65 1.67 10.07
CA PRO A 303 5.10 0.84 9.03
C PRO A 303 6.18 0.13 8.22
N THR A 304 5.99 -1.18 7.97
CA THR A 304 6.91 -1.99 7.14
C THR A 304 7.07 -1.44 5.72
N ASP A 305 6.06 -0.76 5.18
CA ASP A 305 6.13 -0.14 3.86
C ASP A 305 7.14 1.02 3.77
N MET A 306 7.48 1.64 4.89
CA MET A 306 8.51 2.68 4.97
C MET A 306 9.92 2.12 5.26
N GLN A 307 10.04 0.84 5.59
CA GLN A 307 11.30 0.22 5.97
C GLN A 307 12.38 0.37 4.88
N PRO A 308 12.13 0.05 3.57
CA PRO A 308 13.16 0.21 2.55
C PRO A 308 13.61 1.67 2.37
N LEU A 309 12.66 2.61 2.42
CA LEU A 309 12.91 4.04 2.26
C LEU A 309 13.80 4.59 3.39
N MET A 310 13.48 4.25 4.65
CA MET A 310 14.30 4.66 5.78
C MET A 310 15.66 3.97 5.78
N THR A 311 15.76 2.72 5.35
CA THR A 311 17.05 2.05 5.17
C THR A 311 17.95 2.84 4.21
N VAL A 312 17.40 3.31 3.09
CA VAL A 312 18.13 4.16 2.14
C VAL A 312 18.61 5.44 2.80
N LEU A 313 17.77 6.15 3.54
CA LEU A 313 18.17 7.37 4.27
C LEU A 313 19.36 7.10 5.21
N LEU A 314 19.27 5.99 5.95
CA LEU A 314 20.26 5.64 6.98
C LEU A 314 21.60 5.17 6.39
N THR A 315 21.69 4.86 5.08
CA THR A 315 22.98 4.60 4.43
C THR A 315 23.92 5.81 4.45
N LEU A 316 23.39 7.02 4.58
CA LEU A 316 24.15 8.28 4.66
C LEU A 316 24.21 8.87 6.08
N ALA A 317 23.81 8.11 7.10
CA ALA A 317 23.86 8.57 8.49
C ALA A 317 25.30 8.66 9.02
N ASP A 318 25.54 9.61 9.92
CA ASP A 318 26.85 9.76 10.60
C ASP A 318 26.92 8.77 11.79
N GLY A 319 27.07 7.48 11.47
CA GLY A 319 27.18 6.39 12.44
C GLY A 319 26.39 5.13 12.04
N THR A 320 26.21 4.23 13.02
CA THR A 320 25.58 2.92 12.82
C THR A 320 24.11 2.94 13.18
N SER A 321 23.27 2.55 12.23
CA SER A 321 21.82 2.38 12.41
C SER A 321 21.44 0.90 12.43
N ILE A 322 20.31 0.57 13.07
CA ILE A 322 19.77 -0.78 13.12
C ILE A 322 18.31 -0.72 12.65
N VAL A 323 17.99 -1.55 11.67
CA VAL A 323 16.61 -1.73 11.18
C VAL A 323 16.19 -3.18 11.43
N THR A 324 15.13 -3.36 12.23
CA THR A 324 14.53 -4.66 12.50
C THR A 324 13.19 -4.76 11.79
N GLU A 325 13.02 -5.76 10.92
CA GLU A 325 11.76 -6.04 10.25
C GLU A 325 10.95 -7.04 11.09
N GLY A 326 9.78 -6.63 11.56
CA GLY A 326 8.93 -7.44 12.43
C GLY A 326 7.70 -8.03 11.73
N ILE A 327 7.50 -7.74 10.43
CA ILE A 327 6.29 -8.11 9.70
C ILE A 327 6.59 -9.14 8.61
N TRP A 328 7.67 -8.95 7.83
CA TRP A 328 7.99 -9.77 6.68
C TRP A 328 9.36 -10.44 6.81
N GLU A 329 9.45 -11.72 6.44
CA GLU A 329 10.69 -12.49 6.54
C GLU A 329 11.74 -12.06 5.50
N ASN A 330 11.32 -11.72 4.29
CA ASN A 330 12.21 -11.47 3.15
C ASN A 330 12.22 -10.00 2.71
N ARG A 331 12.07 -9.04 3.63
CA ARG A 331 11.94 -7.62 3.29
C ARG A 331 13.25 -6.98 2.82
N PHE A 332 14.41 -7.52 3.18
CA PHE A 332 15.73 -6.94 2.89
C PHE A 332 16.35 -7.33 1.53
N ARG A 333 15.61 -7.99 0.64
CA ARG A 333 16.16 -8.42 -0.67
C ARG A 333 16.70 -7.28 -1.55
N TYR A 334 16.25 -6.06 -1.35
CA TYR A 334 16.72 -4.87 -2.07
C TYR A 334 18.09 -4.39 -1.60
N VAL A 335 18.61 -4.88 -0.48
CA VAL A 335 19.89 -4.45 0.09
C VAL A 335 21.06 -4.68 -0.87
N ASP A 336 21.01 -5.75 -1.67
CA ASP A 336 22.02 -6.03 -2.69
C ASP A 336 22.13 -4.89 -3.73
N GLU A 337 21.02 -4.25 -4.06
CA GLU A 337 21.01 -3.09 -4.96
C GLU A 337 21.68 -1.86 -4.31
N LEU A 338 21.49 -1.65 -2.99
CA LEU A 338 22.17 -0.58 -2.24
C LEU A 338 23.67 -0.84 -2.09
N ILE A 339 24.06 -2.10 -1.89
CA ILE A 339 25.49 -2.50 -1.84
C ILE A 339 26.17 -2.19 -3.17
N ARG A 340 25.49 -2.38 -4.31
CA ARG A 340 26.01 -1.94 -5.63
C ARG A 340 26.25 -0.44 -5.72
N MET A 341 25.50 0.37 -4.97
CA MET A 341 25.71 1.81 -4.85
C MET A 341 26.78 2.19 -3.80
N GLY A 342 27.42 1.22 -3.18
CA GLY A 342 28.48 1.44 -2.19
C GLY A 342 28.00 1.57 -0.74
N ALA A 343 26.73 1.22 -0.45
CA ALA A 343 26.24 1.18 0.93
C ALA A 343 26.91 0.05 1.73
N ASN A 344 27.13 0.28 3.03
CA ASN A 344 27.67 -0.71 3.96
C ASN A 344 26.52 -1.22 4.85
N ILE A 345 25.94 -2.35 4.46
CA ILE A 345 24.78 -2.96 5.13
C ILE A 345 25.06 -4.46 5.31
N GLN A 346 24.85 -4.92 6.54
CA GLN A 346 24.90 -6.34 6.88
C GLN A 346 23.51 -6.77 7.33
N VAL A 347 22.99 -7.85 6.73
CA VAL A 347 21.67 -8.40 7.04
C VAL A 347 21.86 -9.76 7.69
N ASP A 348 21.26 -9.95 8.86
CA ASP A 348 21.12 -11.24 9.53
C ASP A 348 19.65 -11.48 9.88
N GLY A 349 19.03 -12.40 9.17
CA GLY A 349 17.60 -12.69 9.27
C GLY A 349 16.74 -11.44 9.04
N GLN A 350 16.07 -10.99 10.08
CA GLN A 350 15.19 -9.82 10.05
C GLN A 350 15.85 -8.54 10.60
N VAL A 351 17.16 -8.51 10.73
CA VAL A 351 17.91 -7.36 11.24
C VAL A 351 18.94 -6.91 10.22
N ALA A 352 18.91 -5.62 9.88
CA ALA A 352 19.96 -4.96 9.10
C ALA A 352 20.74 -3.99 9.99
N VAL A 353 22.07 -4.13 9.99
CA VAL A 353 23.01 -3.18 10.56
C VAL A 353 23.58 -2.34 9.42
N ILE A 354 23.42 -1.04 9.51
CA ILE A 354 23.76 -0.08 8.46
C ILE A 354 24.84 0.83 9.01
N GLU A 355 26.03 0.76 8.45
CA GLU A 355 27.11 1.72 8.72
C GLU A 355 27.04 2.81 7.66
N GLY A 356 26.83 4.04 8.09
CA GLY A 356 26.69 5.16 7.17
C GLY A 356 27.95 5.41 6.36
N VAL A 357 27.75 5.72 5.07
CA VAL A 357 28.81 6.05 4.12
C VAL A 357 28.75 7.53 3.73
N LYS A 358 29.85 8.09 3.27
CA LYS A 358 29.91 9.52 2.90
C LYS A 358 29.04 9.87 1.69
N LYS A 359 28.87 8.92 0.76
CA LYS A 359 28.05 9.07 -0.45
C LYS A 359 27.69 7.72 -1.04
N LEU A 360 26.60 7.71 -1.77
CA LEU A 360 26.24 6.61 -2.69
C LEU A 360 26.78 6.90 -4.08
N TYR A 361 27.06 5.85 -4.83
CA TYR A 361 27.52 5.92 -6.22
C TYR A 361 26.39 5.58 -7.17
N PRO A 362 26.29 6.23 -8.34
CA PRO A 362 25.29 5.90 -9.33
C PRO A 362 25.50 4.47 -9.85
N ALA A 363 24.41 3.76 -10.10
CA ALA A 363 24.46 2.37 -10.56
C ALA A 363 23.22 2.01 -11.40
N PRO A 364 23.29 0.95 -12.23
CA PRO A 364 22.10 0.29 -12.74
C PRO A 364 21.43 -0.53 -11.63
N LEU A 365 20.14 -0.30 -11.40
CA LEU A 365 19.35 -0.83 -10.30
C LEU A 365 18.09 -1.52 -10.81
N ARG A 366 17.47 -2.34 -9.98
CA ARG A 366 16.20 -3.01 -10.29
C ARG A 366 15.15 -2.71 -9.21
N ALA A 367 13.94 -2.41 -9.64
CA ALA A 367 12.79 -2.30 -8.76
C ALA A 367 12.24 -3.70 -8.46
N LEU A 368 12.68 -4.33 -7.36
CA LEU A 368 12.30 -5.71 -7.01
C LEU A 368 10.86 -5.84 -6.52
N ASP A 369 10.32 -4.80 -5.96
CA ASP A 369 8.93 -4.65 -5.53
C ASP A 369 8.56 -3.16 -5.47
N LEU A 370 7.30 -2.86 -5.15
CA LEU A 370 6.76 -1.51 -5.08
C LEU A 370 7.58 -0.57 -4.18
N ARG A 371 7.85 -0.96 -2.94
CA ARG A 371 8.48 -0.09 -1.94
C ARG A 371 10.01 -0.08 -2.07
N ALA A 372 10.58 -1.24 -2.40
CA ALA A 372 11.98 -1.34 -2.74
C ALA A 372 12.30 -0.50 -4.00
N GLY A 373 11.45 -0.54 -5.02
CA GLY A 373 11.62 0.28 -6.22
C GLY A 373 11.61 1.78 -5.92
N ALA A 374 10.64 2.25 -5.12
CA ALA A 374 10.61 3.65 -4.69
C ALA A 374 11.86 4.02 -3.86
N ALA A 375 12.33 3.11 -3.00
CA ALA A 375 13.57 3.31 -2.24
C ALA A 375 14.79 3.46 -3.16
N MET A 376 14.87 2.66 -4.26
CA MET A 376 15.94 2.81 -5.26
C MET A 376 15.87 4.16 -5.98
N VAL A 377 14.68 4.69 -6.24
CA VAL A 377 14.51 6.05 -6.78
C VAL A 377 15.13 7.07 -5.82
N MET A 378 14.83 7.00 -4.51
CA MET A 378 15.39 7.92 -3.52
C MET A 378 16.91 7.78 -3.39
N ALA A 379 17.43 6.55 -3.44
CA ALA A 379 18.87 6.31 -3.44
C ALA A 379 19.56 6.91 -4.68
N ALA A 380 18.95 6.76 -5.86
CA ALA A 380 19.47 7.32 -7.11
C ALA A 380 19.45 8.87 -7.11
N LEU A 381 18.44 9.50 -6.50
CA LEU A 381 18.38 10.95 -6.34
C LEU A 381 19.50 11.50 -5.44
N ALA A 382 19.95 10.71 -4.46
CA ALA A 382 21.04 11.08 -3.56
C ALA A 382 22.44 10.85 -4.16
N ALA A 383 22.57 9.98 -5.16
CA ALA A 383 23.84 9.63 -5.77
C ALA A 383 24.22 10.68 -6.85
N ASP A 384 25.41 11.24 -6.76
CA ASP A 384 25.91 12.21 -7.76
C ASP A 384 26.29 11.48 -9.05
N GLY A 385 25.50 11.64 -10.10
CA GLY A 385 25.65 11.01 -11.40
C GLY A 385 24.38 10.32 -11.91
N VAL A 386 24.52 9.47 -12.92
CA VAL A 386 23.38 8.85 -13.62
C VAL A 386 23.16 7.43 -13.15
N SER A 387 21.99 7.18 -12.60
CA SER A 387 21.49 5.83 -12.28
C SER A 387 20.34 5.45 -13.22
N GLU A 388 20.20 4.16 -13.48
CA GLU A 388 19.12 3.61 -14.28
C GLU A 388 18.33 2.61 -13.40
N ILE A 389 17.00 2.65 -13.43
CA ILE A 389 16.16 1.72 -12.68
C ILE A 389 15.28 0.95 -13.65
N ASP A 390 15.47 -0.35 -13.70
CA ASP A 390 14.65 -1.27 -14.49
C ASP A 390 13.44 -1.78 -13.68
N GLU A 391 12.46 -2.40 -14.39
CA GLU A 391 11.24 -2.99 -13.80
C GLU A 391 10.33 -1.96 -13.11
N THR A 392 10.25 -0.75 -13.65
CA THR A 392 9.52 0.40 -13.09
C THR A 392 8.03 0.17 -12.92
N ALA A 393 7.44 -0.78 -13.64
CA ALA A 393 6.05 -1.19 -13.46
C ALA A 393 5.73 -1.60 -12.00
N HIS A 394 6.71 -2.09 -11.24
CA HIS A 394 6.53 -2.36 -9.81
C HIS A 394 6.28 -1.10 -9.00
N ILE A 395 6.90 0.03 -9.37
CA ILE A 395 6.74 1.33 -8.69
C ILE A 395 5.36 1.93 -9.01
N GLU A 396 4.96 1.87 -10.28
CA GLU A 396 3.71 2.45 -10.79
C GLU A 396 2.44 1.76 -10.27
N ARG A 397 2.60 0.61 -9.61
CA ARG A 397 1.51 -0.05 -8.89
C ARG A 397 1.01 0.72 -7.67
N GLY A 398 1.76 1.68 -7.16
CA GLY A 398 1.39 2.39 -5.94
C GLY A 398 1.89 3.83 -5.83
N TYR A 399 2.58 4.33 -6.84
CA TYR A 399 3.00 5.74 -6.92
C TYR A 399 2.46 6.38 -8.18
N GLU A 400 1.48 7.23 -8.01
CA GLU A 400 0.87 7.98 -9.11
C GLU A 400 1.81 9.06 -9.60
N ASN A 401 2.14 9.06 -10.91
CA ASN A 401 2.92 10.11 -11.58
C ASN A 401 4.24 10.44 -10.83
N ILE A 402 4.95 9.41 -10.33
CA ILE A 402 6.17 9.62 -9.52
C ILE A 402 7.24 10.44 -10.27
N VAL A 403 7.39 10.23 -11.58
CA VAL A 403 8.37 10.95 -12.40
C VAL A 403 8.00 12.43 -12.47
N GLU A 404 6.76 12.75 -12.79
CA GLU A 404 6.25 14.11 -12.93
C GLU A 404 6.26 14.87 -11.58
N LYS A 405 5.89 14.21 -10.48
CA LYS A 405 5.95 14.78 -9.13
C LYS A 405 7.39 15.08 -8.71
N LEU A 406 8.33 14.18 -8.96
CA LEU A 406 9.74 14.41 -8.66
C LEU A 406 10.36 15.49 -9.55
N GLN A 407 10.00 15.57 -10.83
CA GLN A 407 10.41 16.66 -11.72
C GLN A 407 9.91 18.03 -11.22
N ALA A 408 8.67 18.10 -10.74
CA ALA A 408 8.12 19.30 -10.14
C ALA A 408 8.91 19.75 -8.87
N LEU A 409 9.52 18.79 -8.16
CA LEU A 409 10.41 19.05 -7.03
C LEU A 409 11.87 19.33 -7.45
N GLY A 410 12.16 19.46 -8.76
CA GLY A 410 13.47 19.78 -9.29
C GLY A 410 14.39 18.59 -9.58
N ALA A 411 13.89 17.35 -9.47
CA ALA A 411 14.66 16.17 -9.82
C ALA A 411 14.89 16.07 -11.35
N ASP A 412 16.06 15.62 -11.74
CA ASP A 412 16.37 15.26 -13.13
C ASP A 412 16.12 13.74 -13.30
N ILE A 413 14.88 13.41 -13.54
CA ILE A 413 14.39 12.06 -13.74
C ILE A 413 13.56 11.98 -15.01
N ARG A 414 13.70 10.90 -15.77
CA ARG A 414 12.92 10.67 -17.00
C ARG A 414 12.61 9.21 -17.20
N ARG A 415 11.47 8.95 -17.83
CA ARG A 415 11.07 7.64 -18.32
C ARG A 415 11.66 7.43 -19.73
N VAL A 416 12.30 6.29 -19.96
CA VAL A 416 12.93 5.94 -21.23
C VAL A 416 12.51 4.53 -21.63
N GLU A 417 12.10 4.34 -22.87
CA GLU A 417 11.91 3.00 -23.41
C GLU A 417 13.26 2.30 -23.58
N ALA A 418 13.47 1.22 -22.87
CA ALA A 418 14.64 0.37 -23.10
C ALA A 418 14.39 -0.47 -24.36
N PRO A 419 15.35 -0.56 -25.30
CA PRO A 419 15.24 -1.49 -26.40
C PRO A 419 15.08 -2.91 -25.84
N VAL A 420 14.12 -3.68 -26.35
CA VAL A 420 13.99 -5.09 -26.06
C VAL A 420 15.34 -5.72 -26.38
N ARG A 421 16.06 -6.25 -25.38
CA ARG A 421 17.28 -7.01 -25.60
C ARG A 421 16.90 -8.21 -26.47
N GLY A 422 17.04 -8.05 -27.78
CA GLY A 422 16.89 -9.15 -28.72
C GLY A 422 17.86 -10.25 -28.31
N LEU A 423 17.36 -11.45 -28.15
CA LEU A 423 18.16 -12.66 -28.24
C LEU A 423 18.83 -12.63 -29.62
N THR A 424 20.04 -12.11 -29.69
CA THR A 424 20.92 -12.36 -30.82
C THR A 424 21.17 -13.86 -30.79
N ARG A 425 20.41 -14.61 -31.62
CA ARG A 425 20.76 -15.99 -31.92
C ARG A 425 22.18 -15.93 -32.51
N ALA A 426 23.15 -16.41 -31.73
CA ALA A 426 24.42 -16.81 -32.28
C ALA A 426 24.12 -17.95 -33.26
N ILE A 427 24.38 -17.68 -34.55
CA ILE A 427 24.45 -18.66 -35.61
C ILE A 427 25.77 -19.41 -35.46
#